data_f80aeafc0c56d7342ba1a7d6b8cc6099
#
_entry.id   f80aeafc0c56d7342ba1a7d6b8cc6099
#
_cell.length_a   1.000
_cell.length_b   1.000
_cell.length_c   1.000
_cell.angle_alpha   90.00
_cell.angle_beta   90.00
_cell.angle_gamma   90.00
#
_symmetry.space_group_name_H-M   'P 1'
#
loop_
_entity.id
_entity.type
_entity.pdbx_description
1 polymer ?
#
loop_
_entity_poly.entity_id
_entity_poly.type
_entity_poly.pdbx_seq_one_letter_code
_entity_poly.pdbx_strand_id
1 'polypeptide(L)'
;MDRANIDKTNAWPFVEAKKILREREKLITKKGKVILQTGYGPSGLPHIGTFGEVARTSMLVNALNQITDIPKEIITFSDDMDGLRKVPENIPNQDKLAQNLHKPLTDIPDPFGKFSSFGEHNNEKLISLSLIHISEPTRPY
;
A
#
# COMPACT_ATOMS: atom_id res chain seq x y z
N MET A 1 -6.60 -10.90 -22.48
CA MET A 1 -5.84 -12.17 -22.55
C MET A 1 -6.86 -13.29 -22.71
N ASP A 2 -6.62 -14.27 -23.58
CA ASP A 2 -7.57 -15.37 -23.75
C ASP A 2 -7.61 -16.26 -22.48
N ARG A 3 -8.81 -16.67 -22.03
CA ARG A 3 -8.97 -17.49 -20.80
C ARG A 3 -8.12 -18.76 -20.82
N ALA A 4 -7.95 -19.40 -21.97
CA ALA A 4 -7.10 -20.59 -22.12
C ALA A 4 -5.62 -20.32 -21.80
N ASN A 5 -5.14 -19.11 -22.00
CA ASN A 5 -3.77 -18.69 -21.67
C ASN A 5 -3.62 -18.33 -20.19
N ILE A 6 -4.70 -17.85 -19.56
CA ILE A 6 -4.72 -17.54 -18.14
C ILE A 6 -4.57 -18.81 -17.29
N ASP A 7 -5.21 -19.90 -17.71
CA ASP A 7 -5.14 -21.17 -16.97
C ASP A 7 -3.74 -21.80 -16.99
N LYS A 8 -2.99 -21.59 -18.07
CA LYS A 8 -1.65 -22.18 -18.27
C LYS A 8 -0.50 -21.28 -17.78
N THR A 9 -0.77 -20.00 -17.45
CA THR A 9 0.31 -19.09 -17.07
C THR A 9 0.87 -19.39 -15.67
N ASN A 10 2.19 -19.36 -15.55
CA ASN A 10 2.95 -19.46 -14.31
C ASN A 10 3.39 -18.08 -13.79
N ALA A 11 2.91 -16.99 -14.37
CA ALA A 11 3.19 -15.65 -13.86
C ALA A 11 2.64 -15.51 -12.43
N TRP A 12 3.48 -15.06 -11.50
CA TRP A 12 3.18 -15.08 -10.07
C TRP A 12 1.84 -14.41 -9.69
N PRO A 13 1.37 -13.30 -10.33
CA PRO A 13 0.10 -12.69 -9.93
C PRO A 13 -1.08 -13.62 -10.19
N PHE A 14 -1.04 -14.39 -11.29
CA PHE A 14 -2.08 -15.35 -11.62
C PHE A 14 -2.02 -16.60 -10.74
N VAL A 15 -0.82 -17.06 -10.41
CA VAL A 15 -0.65 -18.19 -9.48
C VAL A 15 -1.23 -17.84 -8.11
N GLU A 16 -0.89 -16.67 -7.57
CA GLU A 16 -1.42 -16.22 -6.27
C GLU A 16 -2.93 -15.93 -6.34
N ALA A 17 -3.43 -15.33 -7.42
CA ALA A 17 -4.86 -15.09 -7.59
C ALA A 17 -5.66 -16.41 -7.56
N LYS A 18 -5.24 -17.43 -8.31
CA LYS A 18 -5.88 -18.76 -8.29
C LYS A 18 -5.82 -19.40 -6.91
N LYS A 19 -4.68 -19.27 -6.21
CA LYS A 19 -4.50 -19.79 -4.86
C LYS A 19 -5.46 -19.13 -3.87
N ILE A 20 -5.58 -17.79 -3.90
CA ILE A 20 -6.51 -17.03 -3.04
C ILE A 20 -7.96 -17.50 -3.27
N LEU A 21 -8.40 -17.59 -4.52
CA LEU A 21 -9.76 -18.03 -4.84
C LEU A 21 -10.06 -19.43 -4.32
N ARG A 22 -9.10 -20.36 -4.42
CA ARG A 22 -9.23 -21.73 -3.94
C ARG A 22 -9.19 -21.82 -2.40
N GLU A 23 -8.18 -21.21 -1.77
CA GLU A 23 -7.93 -21.40 -0.35
C GLU A 23 -8.82 -20.53 0.55
N ARG A 24 -9.37 -19.45 0.00
CA ARG A 24 -10.22 -18.51 0.73
C ARG A 24 -11.67 -18.50 0.27
N GLU A 25 -12.09 -19.48 -0.51
CA GLU A 25 -13.44 -19.59 -1.09
C GLU A 25 -14.55 -19.33 -0.08
N LYS A 26 -14.54 -20.02 1.07
CA LYS A 26 -15.56 -19.86 2.13
C LYS A 26 -15.60 -18.44 2.69
N LEU A 27 -14.46 -17.81 2.86
CA LEU A 27 -14.36 -16.44 3.37
C LEU A 27 -14.84 -15.42 2.34
N ILE A 28 -14.46 -15.62 1.08
CA ILE A 28 -14.86 -14.79 -0.04
C ILE A 28 -16.38 -14.87 -0.22
N THR A 29 -16.95 -16.06 -0.20
CA THR A 29 -18.42 -16.28 -0.28
C THR A 29 -19.13 -15.58 0.87
N LYS A 30 -18.63 -15.68 2.10
CA LYS A 30 -19.24 -15.03 3.27
C LYS A 30 -19.18 -13.49 3.18
N LYS A 31 -18.10 -12.93 2.64
CA LYS A 31 -17.90 -11.49 2.55
C LYS A 31 -18.40 -10.87 1.24
N GLY A 32 -18.66 -11.67 0.21
CA GLY A 32 -19.05 -11.23 -1.13
C GLY A 32 -17.94 -10.49 -1.88
N LYS A 33 -16.70 -10.50 -1.39
CA LYS A 33 -15.55 -9.79 -1.99
C LYS A 33 -14.22 -10.41 -1.59
N VAL A 34 -13.19 -10.16 -2.43
CA VAL A 34 -11.80 -10.43 -2.10
C VAL A 34 -11.22 -9.18 -1.45
N ILE A 35 -10.69 -9.32 -0.23
CA ILE A 35 -10.00 -8.23 0.48
C ILE A 35 -8.51 -8.52 0.44
N LEU A 36 -7.75 -7.57 -0.09
CA LEU A 36 -6.29 -7.58 -0.11
C LEU A 36 -5.78 -6.48 0.81
N GLN A 37 -4.69 -6.75 1.48
CA GLN A 37 -4.05 -5.78 2.36
C GLN A 37 -2.63 -5.51 1.87
N THR A 38 -2.26 -4.24 1.85
CA THR A 38 -0.88 -3.77 1.72
C THR A 38 -0.58 -2.79 2.84
N GLY A 39 0.69 -2.62 3.19
CA GLY A 39 1.06 -1.73 4.28
C GLY A 39 2.48 -1.21 4.13
N TYR A 40 2.76 -0.13 4.85
CA TYR A 40 4.08 0.49 4.89
C TYR A 40 4.24 1.33 6.15
N GLY A 41 5.51 1.59 6.54
CA GLY A 41 5.83 2.52 7.60
C GLY A 41 6.23 3.89 7.01
N PRO A 42 5.53 4.98 7.32
CA PRO A 42 5.79 6.31 6.79
C PRO A 42 6.97 7.01 7.51
N SER A 43 8.07 6.29 7.74
CA SER A 43 9.27 6.76 8.45
C SER A 43 10.25 7.54 7.58
N GLY A 44 9.91 7.82 6.34
CA GLY A 44 10.69 8.60 5.38
C GLY A 44 9.90 8.86 4.11
N LEU A 45 10.47 9.65 3.20
CA LEU A 45 9.82 9.88 1.90
C LEU A 45 9.60 8.57 1.16
N PRO A 46 8.45 8.42 0.46
CA PRO A 46 8.18 7.24 -0.34
C PRO A 46 9.31 6.98 -1.35
N HIS A 47 9.69 5.73 -1.47
CA HIS A 47 10.75 5.27 -2.37
C HIS A 47 10.30 4.02 -3.13
N ILE A 48 11.16 3.48 -3.99
CA ILE A 48 10.83 2.33 -4.84
C ILE A 48 10.36 1.09 -4.05
N GLY A 49 10.86 0.89 -2.83
CA GLY A 49 10.41 -0.19 -1.96
C GLY A 49 8.96 -0.02 -1.51
N THR A 50 8.59 1.21 -1.08
CA THR A 50 7.21 1.56 -0.71
C THR A 50 6.27 1.41 -1.93
N PHE A 51 6.71 1.90 -3.09
CA PHE A 51 5.97 1.73 -4.34
C PHE A 51 5.81 0.25 -4.71
N GLY A 52 6.83 -0.57 -4.47
CA GLY A 52 6.81 -2.00 -4.75
C GLY A 52 5.68 -2.74 -4.02
N GLU A 53 5.35 -2.37 -2.79
CA GLU A 53 4.24 -2.96 -2.04
C GLU A 53 2.88 -2.67 -2.70
N VAL A 54 2.66 -1.42 -3.09
CA VAL A 54 1.43 -1.02 -3.80
C VAL A 54 1.37 -1.68 -5.18
N ALA A 55 2.48 -1.69 -5.92
CA ALA A 55 2.54 -2.28 -7.26
C ALA A 55 2.23 -3.79 -7.24
N ARG A 56 2.80 -4.55 -6.30
CA ARG A 56 2.51 -5.99 -6.16
C ARG A 56 1.04 -6.26 -5.92
N THR A 57 0.43 -5.50 -5.01
CA THR A 57 -1.00 -5.64 -4.72
C THR A 57 -1.85 -5.31 -5.93
N SER A 58 -1.51 -4.26 -6.68
CA SER A 58 -2.20 -3.87 -7.91
C SER A 58 -2.06 -4.94 -9.01
N MET A 59 -0.89 -5.54 -9.18
CA MET A 59 -0.69 -6.66 -10.12
C MET A 59 -1.59 -7.85 -9.78
N LEU A 60 -1.75 -8.16 -8.49
CA LEU A 60 -2.61 -9.22 -8.02
C LEU A 60 -4.10 -8.90 -8.28
N VAL A 61 -4.53 -7.66 -8.03
CA VAL A 61 -5.89 -7.21 -8.35
C VAL A 61 -6.15 -7.32 -9.85
N ASN A 62 -5.21 -6.90 -10.68
CA ASN A 62 -5.34 -7.01 -12.14
C ASN A 62 -5.46 -8.46 -12.60
N ALA A 63 -4.72 -9.39 -11.99
CA ALA A 63 -4.86 -10.81 -12.27
C ALA A 63 -6.23 -11.35 -11.83
N LEU A 64 -6.70 -10.98 -10.63
CA LEU A 64 -8.03 -11.34 -10.14
C LEU A 64 -9.14 -10.80 -11.05
N ASN A 65 -9.02 -9.58 -11.57
CA ASN A 65 -9.99 -9.00 -12.49
C ASN A 65 -10.11 -9.76 -13.83
N GLN A 66 -9.04 -10.45 -14.23
CA GLN A 66 -9.07 -11.29 -15.44
C GLN A 66 -9.63 -12.70 -15.18
N ILE A 67 -9.67 -13.16 -13.92
CA ILE A 67 -10.10 -14.50 -13.53
C ILE A 67 -11.55 -14.50 -13.05
N THR A 68 -12.00 -13.47 -12.33
CA THR A 68 -13.30 -13.44 -11.66
C THR A 68 -13.88 -12.04 -11.58
N ASP A 69 -15.22 -11.96 -11.62
CA ASP A 69 -16.00 -10.73 -11.43
C ASP A 69 -16.29 -10.41 -9.96
N ILE A 70 -15.86 -11.27 -9.02
CA ILE A 70 -16.02 -11.01 -7.58
C ILE A 70 -15.41 -9.65 -7.25
N PRO A 71 -16.10 -8.76 -6.51
CA PRO A 71 -15.57 -7.45 -6.11
C PRO A 71 -14.24 -7.58 -5.36
N LYS A 72 -13.31 -6.65 -5.58
CA LYS A 72 -12.02 -6.57 -4.92
C LYS A 72 -11.91 -5.28 -4.14
N GLU A 73 -11.31 -5.36 -2.97
CA GLU A 73 -11.02 -4.20 -2.11
C GLU A 73 -9.58 -4.27 -1.68
N ILE A 74 -8.87 -3.14 -1.76
CA ILE A 74 -7.51 -2.99 -1.22
C ILE A 74 -7.62 -2.14 0.04
N ILE A 75 -7.11 -2.67 1.14
CA ILE A 75 -6.90 -1.93 2.38
C ILE A 75 -5.43 -1.57 2.46
N THR A 76 -5.12 -0.28 2.41
CA THR A 76 -3.76 0.22 2.64
C THR A 76 -3.61 0.59 4.10
N PHE A 77 -2.68 -0.08 4.78
CA PHE A 77 -2.39 0.13 6.19
C PHE A 77 -1.13 0.98 6.32
N SER A 78 -1.18 2.00 7.17
CA SER A 78 -0.03 2.84 7.53
C SER A 78 0.38 2.58 8.97
N ASP A 79 1.64 2.19 9.19
CA ASP A 79 2.24 2.03 10.52
C ASP A 79 2.76 3.38 11.05
N ASP A 80 1.89 4.39 11.11
CA ASP A 80 2.25 5.75 11.52
C ASP A 80 2.42 5.94 13.03
N MET A 81 2.00 4.95 13.81
CA MET A 81 2.28 4.86 15.25
C MET A 81 3.66 4.26 15.56
N ASP A 82 4.38 3.73 14.56
CA ASP A 82 5.75 3.26 14.74
C ASP A 82 6.68 4.39 15.18
N GLY A 83 7.62 4.05 16.07
CA GLY A 83 8.65 4.99 16.52
C GLY A 83 9.70 5.28 15.45
N LEU A 84 10.09 6.55 15.29
CA LEU A 84 11.19 6.94 14.41
C LEU A 84 12.50 6.32 14.90
N ARG A 85 13.05 5.39 14.14
CA ARG A 85 14.26 4.63 14.53
C ARG A 85 15.56 5.34 14.14
N LYS A 86 15.54 6.11 13.07
CA LYS A 86 16.68 6.87 12.56
C LYS A 86 16.20 8.09 11.79
N VAL A 87 17.02 9.12 11.74
CA VAL A 87 16.77 10.30 10.92
C VAL A 87 17.09 9.97 9.46
N PRO A 88 16.13 10.14 8.51
CA PRO A 88 16.42 9.96 7.09
C PRO A 88 17.34 11.06 6.55
N GLU A 89 18.28 10.71 5.67
CA GLU A 89 19.30 11.63 5.16
C GLU A 89 18.77 12.70 4.20
N ASN A 90 17.67 12.41 3.52
CA ASN A 90 17.11 13.25 2.45
C ASN A 90 15.95 14.15 2.92
N ILE A 91 15.92 14.51 4.20
CA ILE A 91 14.88 15.34 4.81
C ILE A 91 15.46 16.61 5.39
N PRO A 92 14.79 17.76 5.25
CA PRO A 92 15.23 19.01 5.88
C PRO A 92 15.03 18.95 7.41
N ASN A 93 15.70 19.87 8.12
CA ASN A 93 15.56 20.00 9.57
C ASN A 93 15.86 18.71 10.36
N GLN A 94 16.91 18.00 9.97
CA GLN A 94 17.33 16.73 10.59
C GLN A 94 17.51 16.83 12.10
N ASP A 95 18.00 17.96 12.62
CA ASP A 95 18.17 18.18 14.06
C ASP A 95 16.83 18.11 14.83
N LYS A 96 15.76 18.62 14.23
CA LYS A 96 14.41 18.50 14.82
C LYS A 96 13.93 17.06 14.86
N LEU A 97 14.22 16.28 13.82
CA LEU A 97 13.88 14.86 13.79
C LEU A 97 14.73 14.08 14.80
N ALA A 98 16.01 14.39 14.93
CA ALA A 98 16.90 13.74 15.90
C ALA A 98 16.42 13.91 17.35
N GLN A 99 15.84 15.05 17.69
CA GLN A 99 15.26 15.33 19.00
C GLN A 99 13.95 14.54 19.26
N ASN A 100 13.36 13.97 18.20
CA ASN A 100 12.12 13.24 18.26
C ASN A 100 12.29 11.73 17.95
N LEU A 101 13.51 11.19 18.03
CA LEU A 101 13.77 9.76 17.89
C LEU A 101 12.91 8.96 18.90
N HIS A 102 12.46 7.82 18.45
CA HIS A 102 11.62 6.86 19.19
C HIS A 102 10.19 7.33 19.50
N LYS A 103 9.80 8.54 19.12
CA LYS A 103 8.39 8.96 19.18
C LYS A 103 7.59 8.37 18.02
N PRO A 104 6.27 8.15 18.19
CA PRO A 104 5.38 7.82 17.09
C PRO A 104 5.48 8.84 15.95
N LEU A 105 5.41 8.39 14.71
CA LEU A 105 5.53 9.29 13.56
C LEU A 105 4.42 10.35 13.51
N THR A 106 3.28 10.06 14.12
CA THR A 106 2.15 11.00 14.31
C THR A 106 2.45 12.14 15.28
N ASP A 107 3.37 11.92 16.22
CA ASP A 107 3.73 12.90 17.26
C ASP A 107 4.95 13.75 16.88
N ILE A 108 5.55 13.48 15.73
CA ILE A 108 6.73 14.20 15.23
C ILE A 108 6.25 15.36 14.35
N PRO A 109 6.60 16.62 14.66
CA PRO A 109 6.27 17.74 13.80
C PRO A 109 6.83 17.55 12.38
N ASP A 110 6.05 17.92 11.37
CA ASP A 110 6.48 17.82 9.99
C ASP A 110 7.73 18.67 9.72
N PRO A 111 8.87 18.08 9.33
CA PRO A 111 10.09 18.81 9.04
C PRO A 111 9.99 19.73 7.81
N PHE A 112 8.99 19.51 6.95
CA PHE A 112 8.71 20.36 5.79
C PHE A 112 7.71 21.49 6.10
N GLY A 113 7.02 21.44 7.24
CA GLY A 113 6.06 22.44 7.67
C GLY A 113 4.78 22.53 6.83
N LYS A 114 4.38 21.43 6.18
CA LYS A 114 3.21 21.37 5.28
C LYS A 114 2.02 20.65 5.91
N PHE A 115 2.28 19.74 6.83
CA PHE A 115 1.27 18.90 7.48
C PHE A 115 1.42 18.94 8.99
N SER A 116 0.49 18.35 9.72
CA SER A 116 0.50 18.35 11.18
C SER A 116 1.62 17.48 11.75
N SER A 117 1.99 16.41 11.06
CA SER A 117 3.00 15.46 11.51
C SER A 117 3.85 14.91 10.36
N PHE A 118 4.98 14.33 10.73
CA PHE A 118 5.86 13.65 9.79
C PHE A 118 5.21 12.40 9.18
N GLY A 119 4.44 11.67 9.97
CA GLY A 119 3.66 10.54 9.48
C GLY A 119 2.63 10.96 8.43
N GLU A 120 1.86 12.01 8.71
CA GLU A 120 0.88 12.56 7.76
C GLU A 120 1.53 13.03 6.47
N HIS A 121 2.67 13.76 6.56
CA HIS A 121 3.40 14.21 5.37
C HIS A 121 3.75 13.04 4.43
N ASN A 122 4.31 11.97 4.97
CA ASN A 122 4.73 10.81 4.17
C ASN A 122 3.53 10.02 3.64
N ASN A 123 2.44 9.92 4.40
CA ASN A 123 1.19 9.32 3.96
C ASN A 123 0.60 10.06 2.75
N GLU A 124 0.48 11.38 2.82
CA GLU A 124 -0.04 12.20 1.73
C GLU A 124 0.85 12.13 0.48
N LYS A 125 2.17 12.07 0.66
CA LYS A 125 3.10 11.84 -0.45
C LYS A 125 2.88 10.50 -1.13
N LEU A 126 2.69 9.43 -0.39
CA LEU A 126 2.43 8.11 -0.96
C LEU A 126 1.07 8.07 -1.68
N ILE A 127 0.03 8.63 -1.07
CA ILE A 127 -1.30 8.73 -1.68
C ILE A 127 -1.22 9.47 -3.02
N SER A 128 -0.55 10.62 -3.06
CA SER A 128 -0.40 11.40 -4.27
C SER A 128 0.32 10.63 -5.39
N LEU A 129 1.35 9.85 -5.06
CA LEU A 129 2.07 9.02 -6.02
C LEU A 129 1.23 7.84 -6.51
N SER A 130 0.49 7.17 -5.63
CA SER A 130 -0.34 6.02 -5.99
C SER A 130 -1.53 6.41 -6.86
N LEU A 131 -2.16 7.56 -6.60
CA LEU A 131 -3.28 8.06 -7.40
C LEU A 131 -2.87 8.45 -8.83
N ILE A 132 -1.63 8.88 -9.02
CA ILE A 132 -1.13 9.29 -10.35
C ILE A 132 -0.79 8.08 -11.22
N HIS A 133 -0.40 6.95 -10.63
CA HIS A 133 0.27 5.88 -11.38
C HIS A 133 -0.43 4.52 -11.38
N ILE A 134 -1.34 4.20 -10.46
CA ILE A 134 -1.78 2.81 -10.25
C ILE A 134 -3.28 2.63 -10.11
N SER A 135 -4.03 3.60 -9.67
CA SER A 135 -5.46 3.44 -9.39
C SER A 135 -6.29 4.58 -9.97
N GLU A 136 -7.38 4.22 -10.61
CA GLU A 136 -8.49 5.16 -10.70
C GLU A 136 -8.97 5.48 -9.28
N PRO A 137 -9.20 6.77 -8.96
CA PRO A 137 -9.60 7.16 -7.62
C PRO A 137 -11.02 6.67 -7.34
N THR A 138 -11.14 5.53 -6.70
CA THR A 138 -12.38 5.13 -6.06
C THR A 138 -12.35 5.63 -4.62
N ARG A 139 -12.38 6.95 -4.42
CA ARG A 139 -12.84 7.52 -3.17
C ARG A 139 -14.36 7.61 -3.26
N PRO A 140 -15.13 6.95 -2.41
CA PRO A 140 -16.49 7.38 -2.17
C PRO A 140 -16.39 8.79 -1.53
N TYR A 141 -17.02 9.75 -2.13
CA TYR A 141 -17.24 11.09 -1.60
C TYR A 141 -18.05 11.00 -0.30
#